data_f247a0c3c7d35a81bcd6964034572d50
#
_entry.id   f247a0c3c7d35a81bcd6964034572d50
#
_cell.length_a   1.000
_cell.length_b   1.000
_cell.length_c   1.000
_cell.angle_alpha   90.00
_cell.angle_beta   90.00
_cell.angle_gamma   90.00
#
_symmetry.space_group_name_H-M   'P 1'
#
loop_
_entity.id
_entity.type
_entity.pdbx_description
1 polymer ?
#
loop_
_entity_poly.entity_id
_entity_poly.type
_entity_poly.pdbx_seq_one_letter_code
_entity_poly.pdbx_strand_id
1 'polypeptide(L)'
;MKSPSFRSPNVSQTETASDVTSNREAGVGSQSSSASTVDFRAEATDNDSALLALGKQFEEIAAEIQKLYNSASSDGHLERIEATLGRLESIETAIMAMPARTIMGLGVKARHAAHVMSEYWNGPIDRIDWDARAVRLLIEAVCESAGAPLAPHGALDPER
;
A
#
# COMPACT_ATOMS: atom_id res chain seq x y z
N MET A 1 -16.79 26.40 24.43
CA MET A 1 -15.94 25.60 23.55
C MET A 1 -15.08 26.53 22.72
N LYS A 2 -13.76 26.57 22.94
CA LYS A 2 -12.83 27.53 22.29
C LYS A 2 -12.11 26.81 21.17
N SER A 3 -12.26 27.29 19.93
CA SER A 3 -11.53 26.81 18.77
C SER A 3 -10.05 27.24 18.80
N PRO A 4 -9.09 26.38 18.47
CA PRO A 4 -7.71 26.81 18.32
C PRO A 4 -7.47 27.45 16.94
N SER A 5 -6.99 28.69 16.96
CA SER A 5 -6.50 29.44 15.79
C SER A 5 -5.18 28.82 15.28
N PHE A 6 -5.19 28.31 14.07
CA PHE A 6 -3.98 27.91 13.35
C PHE A 6 -3.32 29.13 12.71
N ARG A 7 -2.10 29.43 13.18
CA ARG A 7 -1.24 30.49 12.67
C ARG A 7 -0.38 29.93 11.54
N SER A 8 -0.52 30.47 10.33
CA SER A 8 0.32 30.16 9.17
C SER A 8 1.74 30.69 9.35
N PRO A 9 2.79 29.93 9.02
CA PRO A 9 4.15 30.48 8.93
C PRO A 9 4.37 31.15 7.57
N ASN A 10 4.88 32.38 7.67
CA ASN A 10 5.31 33.24 6.59
C ASN A 10 6.60 32.67 5.93
N VAL A 11 6.53 32.37 4.63
CA VAL A 11 7.71 31.93 3.85
C VAL A 11 8.33 33.14 3.19
N SER A 12 9.50 33.56 3.68
CA SER A 12 10.35 34.59 3.06
C SER A 12 10.97 34.01 1.77
N GLN A 13 10.73 34.70 0.68
CA GLN A 13 11.46 34.55 -0.59
C GLN A 13 12.88 35.09 -0.45
N THR A 14 13.86 34.29 -0.83
CA THR A 14 15.21 34.79 -1.17
C THR A 14 15.50 34.44 -2.62
N GLU A 15 15.41 35.48 -3.46
CA GLU A 15 16.01 35.51 -4.79
C GLU A 15 17.53 35.58 -4.67
N THR A 16 18.24 34.71 -5.36
CA THR A 16 19.64 34.96 -5.75
C THR A 16 19.82 34.57 -7.20
N ALA A 17 19.88 35.60 -8.03
CA ALA A 17 20.40 35.53 -9.37
C ALA A 17 21.93 35.34 -9.30
N SER A 18 22.47 34.45 -10.14
CA SER A 18 23.89 34.47 -10.53
C SER A 18 24.01 33.93 -11.96
N ASP A 19 24.26 34.87 -12.79
CA ASP A 19 24.76 34.85 -14.18
C ASP A 19 26.22 34.36 -14.17
N VAL A 20 26.61 33.39 -15.01
CA VAL A 20 27.98 33.21 -15.51
C VAL A 20 27.99 32.36 -16.82
N THR A 21 28.14 33.02 -17.94
CA THR A 21 29.09 32.84 -19.05
C THR A 21 29.37 31.43 -19.61
N SER A 22 28.96 31.31 -20.85
CA SER A 22 29.62 30.74 -22.05
C SER A 22 31.00 30.10 -21.83
N ASN A 23 31.12 28.80 -22.20
CA ASN A 23 32.30 28.37 -22.94
C ASN A 23 31.97 27.25 -23.93
N ARG A 24 32.37 27.48 -25.15
CA ARG A 24 32.21 26.71 -26.41
C ARG A 24 33.53 25.97 -26.60
N GLU A 25 33.51 24.65 -26.62
CA GLU A 25 34.54 23.94 -27.41
C GLU A 25 34.00 22.60 -27.95
N ALA A 26 34.30 22.39 -29.21
CA ALA A 26 33.96 21.22 -29.99
C ALA A 26 34.87 20.03 -29.65
N GLY A 27 34.27 18.83 -29.45
CA GLY A 27 34.99 17.58 -29.36
C GLY A 27 34.16 16.46 -29.97
N VAL A 28 34.43 16.17 -31.24
CA VAL A 28 33.94 15.01 -31.99
C VAL A 28 34.57 13.76 -31.35
N GLY A 29 33.74 12.90 -30.78
CA GLY A 29 34.14 11.59 -30.25
C GLY A 29 32.95 10.64 -30.34
N SER A 30 32.76 10.02 -31.51
CA SER A 30 31.88 8.84 -31.64
C SER A 30 32.44 7.71 -30.80
N GLN A 31 31.83 7.52 -29.62
CA GLN A 31 31.91 6.25 -28.90
C GLN A 31 30.52 5.62 -28.90
N SER A 32 30.37 4.57 -29.70
CA SER A 32 29.27 3.61 -29.61
C SER A 32 29.28 3.02 -28.19
N SER A 33 28.59 3.66 -27.27
CA SER A 33 28.14 3.05 -26.04
C SER A 33 27.02 2.10 -26.39
N SER A 34 27.34 0.82 -26.52
CA SER A 34 26.38 -0.26 -26.37
C SER A 34 25.76 -0.07 -25.00
N ALA A 35 24.63 0.63 -24.95
CA ALA A 35 23.79 0.72 -23.77
C ALA A 35 23.35 -0.71 -23.45
N SER A 36 24.05 -1.34 -22.49
CA SER A 36 23.48 -2.44 -21.76
C SER A 36 22.17 -1.91 -21.17
N THR A 37 21.08 -2.27 -21.80
CA THR A 37 19.75 -2.21 -21.20
C THR A 37 19.79 -3.21 -20.07
N VAL A 38 20.36 -2.76 -18.94
CA VAL A 38 20.28 -3.49 -17.68
C VAL A 38 18.80 -3.69 -17.44
N ASP A 39 18.38 -4.90 -17.30
CA ASP A 39 17.00 -5.30 -17.19
C ASP A 39 16.47 -4.86 -15.81
N PHE A 40 16.20 -3.56 -15.69
CA PHE A 40 15.66 -2.92 -14.47
C PHE A 40 14.40 -3.61 -13.94
N ARG A 41 13.76 -4.41 -14.80
CA ARG A 41 12.53 -5.12 -14.45
C ARG A 41 12.82 -6.40 -13.66
N ALA A 42 13.93 -7.07 -13.91
CA ALA A 42 14.31 -8.29 -13.19
C ALA A 42 14.84 -7.99 -11.78
N GLU A 43 15.67 -6.94 -11.63
CA GLU A 43 16.17 -6.52 -10.31
C GLU A 43 15.06 -5.94 -9.41
N ALA A 44 14.03 -5.30 -10.00
CA ALA A 44 12.90 -4.76 -9.24
C ALA A 44 12.04 -5.86 -8.61
N THR A 45 11.87 -7.01 -9.26
CA THR A 45 11.09 -8.14 -8.71
C THR A 45 11.80 -8.86 -7.58
N ASP A 46 13.12 -8.90 -7.59
CA ASP A 46 13.90 -9.55 -6.53
C ASP A 46 13.93 -8.73 -5.23
N ASN A 47 13.77 -7.41 -5.34
CA ASN A 47 13.80 -6.50 -4.20
C ASN A 47 12.61 -6.65 -3.22
N ASP A 48 11.45 -7.15 -3.66
CA ASP A 48 10.24 -7.30 -2.84
C ASP A 48 9.71 -8.74 -2.79
N SER A 49 10.50 -9.74 -3.27
CA SER A 49 10.06 -11.13 -3.34
C SER A 49 9.54 -11.68 -2.01
N ALA A 50 10.23 -11.37 -0.92
CA ALA A 50 9.82 -11.77 0.42
C ALA A 50 8.52 -11.06 0.86
N LEU A 51 8.37 -9.77 0.56
CA LEU A 51 7.16 -9.02 0.85
C LEU A 51 5.95 -9.54 0.05
N LEU A 52 6.16 -9.89 -1.21
CA LEU A 52 5.13 -10.49 -2.06
C LEU A 52 4.71 -11.88 -1.54
N ALA A 53 5.66 -12.68 -1.07
CA ALA A 53 5.37 -13.97 -0.45
C ALA A 53 4.54 -13.81 0.84
N LEU A 54 4.87 -12.82 1.69
CA LEU A 54 4.08 -12.49 2.87
C LEU A 54 2.68 -12.01 2.50
N GLY A 55 2.54 -11.19 1.46
CA GLY A 55 1.24 -10.76 0.96
C GLY A 55 0.35 -11.92 0.55
N LYS A 56 0.89 -12.92 -0.13
CA LYS A 56 0.16 -14.14 -0.49
C LYS A 56 -0.28 -14.93 0.74
N GLN A 57 0.61 -15.14 1.71
CA GLN A 57 0.29 -15.83 2.96
C GLN A 57 -0.80 -15.08 3.75
N PHE A 58 -0.73 -13.77 3.78
CA PHE A 58 -1.74 -12.92 4.40
C PHE A 58 -3.13 -13.15 3.79
N GLU A 59 -3.24 -13.13 2.47
CA GLU A 59 -4.51 -13.37 1.75
C GLU A 59 -5.07 -14.79 2.01
N GLU A 60 -4.20 -15.79 2.03
CA GLU A 60 -4.58 -17.18 2.32
C GLU A 60 -5.14 -17.32 3.74
N ILE A 61 -4.48 -16.72 4.74
CA ILE A 61 -4.94 -16.79 6.14
C ILE A 61 -6.20 -15.95 6.35
N ALA A 62 -6.30 -14.76 5.76
CA ALA A 62 -7.50 -13.94 5.85
C ALA A 62 -8.72 -14.70 5.27
N ALA A 63 -8.55 -15.39 4.14
CA ALA A 63 -9.58 -16.23 3.56
C ALA A 63 -9.92 -17.45 4.45
N GLU A 64 -8.93 -18.03 5.14
CA GLU A 64 -9.16 -19.13 6.10
C GLU A 64 -10.00 -18.63 7.30
N ILE A 65 -9.69 -17.49 7.86
CA ILE A 65 -10.44 -16.87 8.95
C ILE A 65 -11.89 -16.62 8.53
N GLN A 66 -12.09 -16.04 7.35
CA GLN A 66 -13.45 -15.80 6.81
C GLN A 66 -14.26 -17.09 6.69
N LYS A 67 -13.63 -18.17 6.23
CA LYS A 67 -14.29 -19.50 6.16
C LYS A 67 -14.62 -20.03 7.56
N LEU A 68 -13.73 -19.84 8.53
CA LEU A 68 -13.98 -20.24 9.91
C LEU A 68 -15.19 -19.50 10.49
N TYR A 69 -15.28 -18.19 10.32
CA TYR A 69 -16.44 -17.40 10.79
C TYR A 69 -17.76 -17.80 10.11
N ASN A 70 -17.72 -18.21 8.86
CA ASN A 70 -18.91 -18.62 8.11
C ASN A 70 -19.29 -20.09 8.35
N SER A 71 -18.44 -20.87 9.02
CA SER A 71 -18.74 -22.28 9.31
C SER A 71 -19.52 -22.40 10.61
N ALA A 72 -20.42 -23.42 10.68
CA ALA A 72 -21.14 -23.69 11.90
C ALA A 72 -20.18 -24.07 13.03
N SER A 73 -20.43 -23.56 14.23
CA SER A 73 -19.65 -23.83 15.43
C SER A 73 -19.61 -25.33 15.74
N SER A 74 -18.41 -25.90 15.75
CA SER A 74 -18.12 -27.24 16.25
C SER A 74 -17.18 -27.15 17.45
N ASP A 75 -17.05 -28.23 18.24
CA ASP A 75 -16.08 -28.29 19.31
C ASP A 75 -14.66 -27.96 18.77
N GLY A 76 -13.93 -27.07 19.48
CA GLY A 76 -12.61 -26.60 19.06
C GLY A 76 -12.59 -25.48 18.01
N HIS A 77 -13.77 -24.97 17.58
CA HIS A 77 -13.85 -23.92 16.57
C HIS A 77 -13.17 -22.61 17.01
N LEU A 78 -13.39 -22.20 18.26
CA LEU A 78 -12.77 -20.99 18.81
C LEU A 78 -11.24 -21.11 18.88
N GLU A 79 -10.74 -22.25 19.36
CA GLU A 79 -9.28 -22.49 19.44
C GLU A 79 -8.61 -22.42 18.05
N ARG A 80 -9.30 -22.92 17.02
CA ARG A 80 -8.81 -22.81 15.63
C ARG A 80 -8.79 -21.37 15.14
N ILE A 81 -9.82 -20.59 15.45
CA ILE A 81 -9.86 -19.16 15.12
C ILE A 81 -8.69 -18.44 15.80
N GLU A 82 -8.50 -18.63 17.12
CA GLU A 82 -7.42 -18.00 17.88
C GLU A 82 -6.03 -18.36 17.32
N ALA A 83 -5.80 -19.64 17.01
CA ALA A 83 -4.56 -20.09 16.42
C ALA A 83 -4.31 -19.45 15.04
N THR A 84 -5.36 -19.31 14.23
CA THR A 84 -5.27 -18.69 12.89
C THR A 84 -5.04 -17.18 12.99
N LEU A 85 -5.68 -16.51 13.93
CA LEU A 85 -5.45 -15.08 14.23
C LEU A 85 -4.02 -14.82 14.69
N GLY A 86 -3.43 -15.66 15.54
CA GLY A 86 -2.03 -15.52 15.95
C GLY A 86 -1.04 -15.69 14.79
N ARG A 87 -1.37 -16.52 13.79
CA ARG A 87 -0.59 -16.63 12.55
C ARG A 87 -0.72 -15.35 11.70
N LEU A 88 -1.92 -14.79 11.61
CA LEU A 88 -2.16 -13.54 10.89
C LEU A 88 -1.36 -12.40 11.48
N GLU A 89 -1.42 -12.19 12.80
CA GLU A 89 -0.69 -11.13 13.52
C GLU A 89 0.83 -11.18 13.24
N SER A 90 1.39 -12.40 13.20
CA SER A 90 2.81 -12.57 12.89
C SER A 90 3.17 -12.11 11.48
N ILE A 91 2.31 -12.38 10.49
CA ILE A 91 2.51 -11.97 9.09
C ILE A 91 2.29 -10.46 8.94
N GLU A 92 1.27 -9.90 9.58
CA GLU A 92 1.01 -8.46 9.58
C GLU A 92 2.19 -7.67 10.13
N THR A 93 2.75 -8.13 11.26
CA THR A 93 3.96 -7.55 11.86
C THR A 93 5.13 -7.58 10.87
N ALA A 94 5.34 -8.71 10.17
CA ALA A 94 6.39 -8.84 9.19
C ALA A 94 6.16 -7.92 7.96
N ILE A 95 4.92 -7.82 7.46
CA ILE A 95 4.56 -6.90 6.38
C ILE A 95 4.85 -5.45 6.79
N MET A 96 4.47 -5.04 8.00
CA MET A 96 4.72 -3.68 8.49
C MET A 96 6.20 -3.35 8.59
N ALA A 97 7.01 -4.27 9.08
CA ALA A 97 8.45 -4.08 9.27
C ALA A 97 9.23 -4.01 7.95
N MET A 98 8.77 -4.69 6.90
CA MET A 98 9.51 -4.82 5.64
C MET A 98 9.27 -3.58 4.75
N PRO A 99 10.32 -2.92 4.20
CA PRO A 99 10.15 -1.82 3.27
C PRO A 99 9.63 -2.32 1.92
N ALA A 100 8.70 -1.58 1.30
CA ALA A 100 8.31 -1.79 -0.09
C ALA A 100 9.19 -0.92 -1.01
N ARG A 101 9.74 -1.51 -2.07
CA ARG A 101 10.63 -0.85 -3.03
C ARG A 101 10.06 -0.80 -4.44
N THR A 102 8.99 -1.54 -4.67
CA THR A 102 8.28 -1.61 -5.96
C THR A 102 6.81 -1.27 -5.79
N ILE A 103 6.14 -0.95 -6.89
CA ILE A 103 4.68 -0.74 -6.88
C ILE A 103 3.93 -2.00 -6.42
N MET A 104 4.44 -3.18 -6.75
CA MET A 104 3.86 -4.45 -6.31
C MET A 104 3.97 -4.63 -4.78
N GLY A 105 5.14 -4.30 -4.21
CA GLY A 105 5.34 -4.31 -2.75
C GLY A 105 4.47 -3.27 -2.04
N LEU A 106 4.31 -2.07 -2.63
CA LEU A 106 3.37 -1.07 -2.13
C LEU A 106 1.93 -1.58 -2.16
N GLY A 107 1.54 -2.33 -3.19
CA GLY A 107 0.24 -3.00 -3.28
C GLY A 107 -0.02 -3.98 -2.14
N VAL A 108 0.99 -4.75 -1.71
CA VAL A 108 0.88 -5.61 -0.52
C VAL A 108 0.59 -4.79 0.73
N LYS A 109 1.36 -3.72 0.95
CA LYS A 109 1.15 -2.84 2.11
C LYS A 109 -0.20 -2.14 2.08
N ALA A 110 -0.66 -1.71 0.91
CA ALA A 110 -1.95 -1.08 0.74
C ALA A 110 -3.11 -2.04 1.04
N ARG A 111 -3.03 -3.31 0.60
CA ARG A 111 -4.03 -4.33 0.94
C ARG A 111 -4.06 -4.65 2.42
N HIS A 112 -2.88 -4.76 3.04
CA HIS A 112 -2.81 -4.92 4.50
C HIS A 112 -3.43 -3.73 5.22
N ALA A 113 -3.11 -2.49 4.83
CA ALA A 113 -3.72 -1.29 5.38
C ALA A 113 -5.25 -1.27 5.18
N ALA A 114 -5.75 -1.69 4.01
CA ALA A 114 -7.17 -1.81 3.75
C ALA A 114 -7.86 -2.80 4.69
N HIS A 115 -7.20 -3.92 4.98
CA HIS A 115 -7.71 -4.93 5.92
C HIS A 115 -7.83 -4.36 7.34
N VAL A 116 -6.75 -3.76 7.85
CA VAL A 116 -6.73 -3.15 9.20
C VAL A 116 -7.75 -2.02 9.34
N MET A 117 -7.93 -1.22 8.27
CA MET A 117 -8.85 -0.09 8.26
C MET A 117 -10.30 -0.48 7.93
N SER A 118 -10.56 -1.74 7.57
CA SER A 118 -11.88 -2.18 7.10
C SER A 118 -13.00 -1.91 8.09
N GLU A 119 -12.74 -1.97 9.38
CA GLU A 119 -13.70 -1.68 10.44
C GLU A 119 -14.19 -0.23 10.44
N TYR A 120 -13.34 0.71 9.98
CA TYR A 120 -13.65 2.14 9.89
C TYR A 120 -14.33 2.52 8.57
N TRP A 121 -14.38 1.59 7.62
CA TRP A 121 -14.92 1.85 6.27
C TRP A 121 -16.31 1.25 6.04
N ASN A 122 -17.01 0.96 7.12
CA ASN A 122 -18.37 0.41 7.06
C ASN A 122 -19.34 1.44 6.47
N GLY A 123 -19.84 1.13 5.29
CA GLY A 123 -20.85 1.94 4.61
C GLY A 123 -20.40 2.55 3.28
N PRO A 124 -21.32 3.27 2.62
CA PRO A 124 -21.06 3.97 1.36
C PRO A 124 -19.99 5.05 1.55
N ILE A 125 -19.13 5.22 0.55
CA ILE A 125 -17.98 6.14 0.61
C ILE A 125 -18.35 7.59 0.89
N ASP A 126 -19.56 8.01 0.52
CA ASP A 126 -20.10 9.35 0.78
C ASP A 126 -20.50 9.58 2.23
N ARG A 127 -20.64 8.52 3.03
CA ARG A 127 -20.97 8.54 4.47
C ARG A 127 -19.76 8.36 5.38
N ILE A 128 -18.58 8.08 4.81
CA ILE A 128 -17.34 7.97 5.55
C ILE A 128 -16.80 9.39 5.81
N ASP A 129 -16.23 9.59 6.99
CA ASP A 129 -15.59 10.85 7.37
C ASP A 129 -14.53 11.26 6.33
N TRP A 130 -14.35 12.55 6.16
CA TRP A 130 -13.55 13.11 5.08
C TRP A 130 -12.10 12.61 5.07
N ASP A 131 -11.45 12.51 6.23
CA ASP A 131 -10.10 12.01 6.41
C ASP A 131 -9.99 10.52 6.12
N ALA A 132 -10.91 9.72 6.65
CA ALA A 132 -10.98 8.28 6.36
C ALA A 132 -11.25 8.00 4.87
N ARG A 133 -12.09 8.84 4.22
CA ARG A 133 -12.32 8.76 2.77
C ARG A 133 -11.05 9.03 1.97
N ALA A 134 -10.27 10.06 2.35
CA ALA A 134 -9.03 10.39 1.66
C ALA A 134 -8.01 9.23 1.74
N VAL A 135 -7.87 8.61 2.92
CA VAL A 135 -7.02 7.43 3.13
C VAL A 135 -7.50 6.25 2.29
N ARG A 136 -8.80 5.97 2.29
CA ARG A 136 -9.38 4.88 1.51
C ARG A 136 -9.11 5.05 0.02
N LEU A 137 -9.38 6.22 -0.54
CA LEU A 137 -9.14 6.51 -1.96
C LEU A 137 -7.65 6.37 -2.33
N LEU A 138 -6.74 6.77 -1.45
CA LEU A 138 -5.31 6.58 -1.66
C LEU A 138 -4.94 5.09 -1.69
N ILE A 139 -5.44 4.30 -0.76
CA ILE A 139 -5.18 2.85 -0.71
C ILE A 139 -5.75 2.16 -1.95
N GLU A 140 -6.97 2.49 -2.37
CA GLU A 140 -7.61 1.96 -3.58
C GLU A 140 -6.76 2.27 -4.82
N ALA A 141 -6.29 3.52 -4.98
CA ALA A 141 -5.45 3.93 -6.10
C ALA A 141 -4.10 3.18 -6.14
N VAL A 142 -3.48 2.93 -4.97
CA VAL A 142 -2.23 2.15 -4.90
C VAL A 142 -2.49 0.69 -5.29
N CYS A 143 -3.56 0.08 -4.80
CA CYS A 143 -3.93 -1.30 -5.15
C CYS A 143 -4.23 -1.45 -6.64
N GLU A 144 -4.96 -0.50 -7.23
CA GLU A 144 -5.24 -0.47 -8.67
C GLU A 144 -3.94 -0.34 -9.48
N SER A 145 -3.06 0.57 -9.10
CA SER A 145 -1.76 0.77 -9.75
C SER A 145 -0.85 -0.46 -9.68
N ALA A 146 -0.97 -1.23 -8.59
CA ALA A 146 -0.27 -2.50 -8.41
C ALA A 146 -0.91 -3.68 -9.16
N GLY A 147 -2.02 -3.47 -9.88
CA GLY A 147 -2.75 -4.50 -10.59
C GLY A 147 -3.51 -5.48 -9.68
N ALA A 148 -3.77 -5.09 -8.45
CA ALA A 148 -4.47 -5.90 -7.45
C ALA A 148 -5.59 -5.08 -6.79
N PRO A 149 -6.66 -4.75 -7.53
CA PRO A 149 -7.75 -3.94 -7.01
C PRO A 149 -8.38 -4.61 -5.79
N LEU A 150 -8.80 -3.78 -4.83
CA LEU A 150 -9.56 -4.26 -3.68
C LEU A 150 -10.92 -4.79 -4.15
N ALA A 151 -11.35 -5.90 -3.57
CA ALA A 151 -12.73 -6.34 -3.78
C ALA A 151 -13.69 -5.23 -3.30
N PRO A 152 -14.77 -4.96 -4.04
CA PRO A 152 -15.73 -3.93 -3.64
C PRO A 152 -16.30 -4.28 -2.26
N HIS A 153 -15.93 -3.47 -1.26
CA HIS A 153 -16.56 -3.55 0.06
C HIS A 153 -18.02 -3.17 -0.08
N GLY A 154 -18.90 -4.09 0.14
CA GLY A 154 -20.34 -3.83 0.14
C GLY A 154 -21.17 -4.60 -0.89
N ALA A 155 -20.62 -5.57 -1.59
CA ALA A 155 -21.43 -6.61 -2.20
C ALA A 155 -21.93 -7.59 -1.12
N LEU A 156 -22.44 -7.05 -0.01
CA LEU A 156 -23.37 -7.79 0.81
C LEU A 156 -24.65 -7.88 -0.01
N ASP A 157 -24.93 -9.09 -0.40
CA ASP A 157 -26.11 -9.54 -1.13
C ASP A 157 -27.35 -8.71 -0.71
N PRO A 158 -28.00 -7.95 -1.62
CA PRO A 158 -29.18 -7.19 -1.26
C PRO A 158 -30.41 -8.08 -1.02
N GLU A 159 -30.25 -9.41 -0.97
CA GLU A 159 -31.34 -10.39 -0.82
C GLU A 159 -31.27 -11.22 0.47
N ARG A 160 -30.92 -10.59 1.60
CA ARG A 160 -31.10 -11.27 2.89
C ARG A 160 -31.95 -10.46 3.84
#